data_6734293169dbd1f97ec170a80f491d30
#
_entry.id   6734293169dbd1f97ec170a80f491d30
#
_cell.length_a   1.000
_cell.length_b   1.000
_cell.length_c   1.000
_cell.angle_alpha   90.00
_cell.angle_beta   90.00
_cell.angle_gamma   90.00
#
_symmetry.space_group_name_H-M   'P 1'
#
loop_
_entity.id
_entity.type
_entity.pdbx_description
1 polymer ?
#
loop_
_entity_poly.entity_id
_entity_poly.type
_entity_poly.pdbx_seq_one_letter_code
_entity_poly.pdbx_strand_id
1 'polypeptide(L)'
;MIGQFKEFFSKDDNSIEGKLKKLQKLDSDLSVFGASSHCYKTNPPLSKKEIEDFEFQNGIQLPEEYKYYLGTIGNGGVGPFYGLYALENNDGNHPDLRKSFSYNRKMPLVMAEFYDQIPSDISEEEHERLLEEVYAKADSGIIFLATEGCGMYSVLVVNGEEYGNVWYYDLANDAGLYPLINPVTGTSLNFKEWYELWLNCSLEYFSKGKKTFQSYSDFIV
;
A
#
# COMPACT_ATOMS: atom_id res chain seq x y z
N MET A 1 31.93 29.27 -18.89
CA MET A 1 30.53 28.82 -19.05
C MET A 1 30.30 27.43 -18.45
N ILE A 2 30.70 27.20 -17.17
CA ILE A 2 30.53 25.90 -16.48
C ILE A 2 29.80 26.11 -15.11
N GLY A 3 29.36 27.34 -14.82
CA GLY A 3 28.82 27.70 -13.52
C GLY A 3 27.29 27.75 -13.38
N GLN A 4 26.52 27.59 -14.45
CA GLN A 4 25.04 27.75 -14.42
C GLN A 4 24.22 26.47 -14.40
N PHE A 5 24.85 25.29 -14.44
CA PHE A 5 24.13 23.99 -14.39
C PHE A 5 23.96 23.41 -12.97
N LYS A 6 24.58 24.02 -11.95
CA LYS A 6 24.53 23.51 -10.56
C LYS A 6 23.37 24.01 -9.71
N GLU A 7 22.64 25.05 -10.12
CA GLU A 7 21.53 25.62 -9.34
C GLU A 7 20.14 25.09 -9.69
N PHE A 8 20.01 24.30 -10.76
CA PHE A 8 18.70 23.76 -11.19
C PHE A 8 18.28 22.46 -10.48
N PHE A 9 19.13 21.86 -9.63
CA PHE A 9 18.86 20.54 -8.99
C PHE A 9 18.75 20.56 -7.48
N SER A 10 18.54 21.70 -6.80
CA SER A 10 18.90 21.79 -5.39
C SER A 10 17.77 21.78 -4.35
N LYS A 11 16.48 21.68 -4.70
CA LYS A 11 15.41 21.51 -3.68
C LYS A 11 14.34 20.48 -4.00
N ASP A 12 14.15 20.11 -5.25
CA ASP A 12 13.07 19.22 -5.74
C ASP A 12 13.46 17.75 -5.87
N ASP A 13 14.75 17.42 -5.85
CA ASP A 13 15.24 16.07 -6.17
C ASP A 13 14.95 15.03 -5.08
N ASN A 14 14.58 15.46 -3.88
CA ASN A 14 14.29 14.57 -2.74
C ASN A 14 12.78 14.44 -2.45
N SER A 15 11.94 15.17 -3.18
CA SER A 15 10.50 15.01 -3.11
C SER A 15 10.05 13.73 -3.83
N ILE A 16 8.86 13.25 -3.53
CA ILE A 16 8.26 12.09 -4.23
C ILE A 16 8.22 12.37 -5.73
N GLU A 17 7.79 13.55 -6.15
CA GLU A 17 7.70 13.96 -7.56
C GLU A 17 9.07 14.01 -8.25
N GLY A 18 10.08 14.52 -7.56
CA GLY A 18 11.46 14.54 -8.06
C GLY A 18 12.01 13.13 -8.26
N LYS A 19 11.81 12.25 -7.28
CA LYS A 19 12.20 10.85 -7.34
C LYS A 19 11.46 10.09 -8.45
N LEU A 20 10.15 10.31 -8.62
CA LEU A 20 9.36 9.72 -9.70
C LEU A 20 9.87 10.14 -11.08
N LYS A 21 10.09 11.44 -11.31
CA LYS A 21 10.66 11.95 -12.57
C LYS A 21 12.02 11.34 -12.88
N LYS A 22 12.85 11.16 -11.84
CA LYS A 22 14.17 10.53 -11.99
C LYS A 22 14.03 9.07 -12.33
N LEU A 23 13.18 8.33 -11.62
CA LEU A 23 12.93 6.91 -11.86
C LEU A 23 12.39 6.66 -13.27
N GLN A 24 11.40 7.43 -13.71
CA GLN A 24 10.85 7.37 -15.06
C GLN A 24 11.91 7.54 -16.16
N LYS A 25 12.90 8.42 -15.93
CA LYS A 25 14.02 8.62 -16.88
C LYS A 25 15.01 7.46 -16.89
N LEU A 26 15.22 6.83 -15.74
CA LEU A 26 16.16 5.72 -15.60
C LEU A 26 15.57 4.41 -16.11
N ASP A 27 14.27 4.20 -15.91
CA ASP A 27 13.54 2.98 -16.29
C ASP A 27 12.77 3.17 -17.62
N SER A 28 13.49 3.54 -18.67
CA SER A 28 12.89 3.73 -20.01
C SER A 28 12.26 2.45 -20.56
N ASP A 29 12.75 1.30 -20.15
CA ASP A 29 12.32 -0.02 -20.62
C ASP A 29 11.25 -0.65 -19.72
N LEU A 30 10.77 0.08 -18.71
CA LEU A 30 9.75 -0.37 -17.74
C LEU A 30 10.12 -1.69 -17.04
N SER A 31 11.38 -1.81 -16.65
CA SER A 31 11.97 -3.01 -16.04
C SER A 31 11.68 -3.16 -14.54
N VAL A 32 11.31 -2.09 -13.86
CA VAL A 32 10.80 -2.15 -12.48
C VAL A 32 9.52 -2.97 -12.47
N PHE A 33 9.39 -3.88 -11.49
CA PHE A 33 8.23 -4.76 -11.42
C PHE A 33 6.92 -3.96 -11.42
N GLY A 34 6.01 -4.31 -12.32
CA GLY A 34 4.72 -3.65 -12.52
C GLY A 34 4.74 -2.32 -13.25
N ALA A 35 5.92 -1.75 -13.56
CA ALA A 35 6.04 -0.45 -14.23
C ALA A 35 5.30 -0.39 -15.58
N SER A 36 5.19 -1.51 -16.28
CA SER A 36 4.44 -1.61 -17.53
C SER A 36 2.94 -1.35 -17.38
N SER A 37 2.37 -1.55 -16.17
CA SER A 37 0.96 -1.33 -15.89
C SER A 37 0.62 0.16 -15.73
N HIS A 38 1.48 0.93 -15.07
CA HIS A 38 1.24 2.35 -14.81
C HIS A 38 2.07 3.29 -15.71
N CYS A 39 3.15 2.80 -16.36
CA CYS A 39 4.03 3.60 -17.25
C CYS A 39 4.46 4.93 -16.61
N TYR A 40 4.67 4.97 -15.29
CA TYR A 40 4.99 6.17 -14.49
C TYR A 40 3.95 7.30 -14.60
N LYS A 41 2.68 6.99 -14.88
CA LYS A 41 1.60 7.96 -14.97
C LYS A 41 0.78 7.96 -13.69
N THR A 42 0.40 9.15 -13.24
CA THR A 42 -0.59 9.36 -12.17
C THR A 42 -1.94 9.74 -12.77
N ASN A 43 -3.03 9.41 -12.08
CA ASN A 43 -4.32 10.04 -12.35
C ASN A 43 -4.29 11.50 -11.85
N PRO A 44 -5.18 12.37 -12.31
CA PRO A 44 -5.28 13.72 -11.79
C PRO A 44 -5.45 13.75 -10.27
N PRO A 45 -4.83 14.70 -9.56
CA PRO A 45 -5.04 14.88 -8.13
C PRO A 45 -6.50 15.22 -7.82
N LEU A 46 -6.97 14.80 -6.65
CA LEU A 46 -8.28 15.17 -6.12
C LEU A 46 -8.25 16.58 -5.54
N SER A 47 -9.35 17.30 -5.69
CA SER A 47 -9.56 18.54 -4.95
C SER A 47 -9.77 18.26 -3.46
N LYS A 48 -9.50 19.25 -2.62
CA LYS A 48 -9.78 19.18 -1.18
C LYS A 48 -11.22 18.76 -0.90
N LYS A 49 -12.18 19.28 -1.69
CA LYS A 49 -13.60 18.98 -1.55
C LYS A 49 -13.91 17.50 -1.84
N GLU A 50 -13.31 16.90 -2.87
CA GLU A 50 -13.52 15.49 -3.20
C GLU A 50 -12.99 14.58 -2.07
N ILE A 51 -11.85 14.92 -1.47
CA ILE A 51 -11.31 14.19 -0.31
C ILE A 51 -12.25 14.34 0.91
N GLU A 52 -12.70 15.56 1.21
CA GLU A 52 -13.63 15.82 2.32
C GLU A 52 -15.00 15.15 2.11
N ASP A 53 -15.51 15.14 0.88
CA ASP A 53 -16.77 14.45 0.53
C ASP A 53 -16.61 12.91 0.73
N PHE A 54 -15.49 12.33 0.34
CA PHE A 54 -15.20 10.91 0.57
C PHE A 54 -15.13 10.58 2.08
N GLU A 55 -14.38 11.37 2.86
CA GLU A 55 -14.28 11.22 4.31
C GLU A 55 -15.67 11.29 4.98
N PHE A 56 -16.47 12.27 4.59
CA PHE A 56 -17.81 12.47 5.13
C PHE A 56 -18.77 11.31 4.78
N GLN A 57 -18.79 10.87 3.52
CA GLN A 57 -19.66 9.77 3.07
C GLN A 57 -19.31 8.45 3.77
N ASN A 58 -18.03 8.20 4.01
CA ASN A 58 -17.56 6.98 4.64
C ASN A 58 -17.45 7.09 6.18
N GLY A 59 -17.63 8.29 6.77
CA GLY A 59 -17.57 8.50 8.21
C GLY A 59 -16.19 8.24 8.80
N ILE A 60 -15.13 8.53 8.05
CA ILE A 60 -13.72 8.33 8.43
C ILE A 60 -12.92 9.62 8.23
N GLN A 61 -11.68 9.59 8.67
CA GLN A 61 -10.64 10.54 8.24
C GLN A 61 -9.49 9.77 7.59
N LEU A 62 -8.97 10.30 6.49
CA LEU A 62 -7.80 9.74 5.83
C LEU A 62 -6.52 10.23 6.53
N PRO A 63 -5.46 9.41 6.60
CA PRO A 63 -4.15 9.85 7.06
C PRO A 63 -3.61 11.04 6.26
N GLU A 64 -2.97 12.01 6.93
CA GLU A 64 -2.52 13.26 6.31
C GLU A 64 -1.54 13.03 5.16
N GLU A 65 -0.65 12.04 5.28
CA GLU A 65 0.31 11.69 4.23
C GLU A 65 -0.40 11.16 2.98
N TYR A 66 -1.48 10.41 3.15
CA TYR A 66 -2.28 9.90 2.03
C TYR A 66 -3.13 11.01 1.41
N LYS A 67 -3.73 11.89 2.22
CA LYS A 67 -4.43 13.10 1.70
C LYS A 67 -3.49 14.00 0.90
N TYR A 68 -2.27 14.18 1.40
CA TYR A 68 -1.26 14.94 0.65
C TYR A 68 -0.96 14.31 -0.71
N TYR A 69 -0.78 12.99 -0.76
CA TYR A 69 -0.57 12.26 -2.02
C TYR A 69 -1.75 12.47 -2.98
N LEU A 70 -2.96 12.19 -2.52
CA LEU A 70 -4.19 12.31 -3.31
C LEU A 70 -4.40 13.72 -3.89
N GLY A 71 -4.13 14.75 -3.08
CA GLY A 71 -4.37 16.15 -3.45
C GLY A 71 -3.22 16.81 -4.21
N THR A 72 -2.01 16.23 -4.21
CA THR A 72 -0.82 16.87 -4.79
C THR A 72 -0.20 16.05 -5.91
N ILE A 73 -0.09 14.74 -5.74
CA ILE A 73 0.61 13.86 -6.66
C ILE A 73 -0.37 13.20 -7.63
N GLY A 74 -1.41 12.57 -7.13
CA GLY A 74 -2.44 11.97 -7.98
C GLY A 74 -3.38 11.01 -7.25
N ASN A 75 -4.55 10.79 -7.83
CA ASN A 75 -5.52 9.81 -7.35
C ASN A 75 -5.20 8.41 -7.91
N GLY A 76 -4.14 7.80 -7.41
CA GLY A 76 -3.64 6.51 -7.90
C GLY A 76 -2.76 6.63 -9.16
N GLY A 77 -2.50 5.51 -9.79
CA GLY A 77 -1.56 5.39 -10.92
C GLY A 77 -0.20 4.89 -10.46
N VAL A 78 0.89 5.62 -10.76
CA VAL A 78 2.25 5.15 -10.46
C VAL A 78 2.44 4.82 -8.98
N GLY A 79 3.04 3.67 -8.70
CA GLY A 79 3.31 3.21 -7.34
C GLY A 79 3.96 1.83 -7.31
N PRO A 80 4.11 1.24 -6.14
CA PRO A 80 4.58 -0.13 -5.98
C PRO A 80 3.77 -1.12 -6.82
N PHE A 81 4.42 -2.20 -7.23
CA PHE A 81 3.82 -3.30 -7.99
C PHE A 81 3.09 -2.82 -9.26
N TYR A 82 1.82 -3.17 -9.42
CA TYR A 82 1.03 -2.77 -10.59
C TYR A 82 0.50 -1.33 -10.52
N GLY A 83 0.90 -0.58 -9.49
CA GLY A 83 0.52 0.81 -9.25
C GLY A 83 -0.60 0.96 -8.22
N LEU A 84 -0.84 2.22 -7.81
CA LEU A 84 -1.87 2.54 -6.84
C LEU A 84 -3.25 2.57 -7.47
N TYR A 85 -4.23 2.05 -6.74
CA TYR A 85 -5.64 2.24 -7.05
C TYR A 85 -6.06 3.70 -6.84
N ALA A 86 -7.07 4.13 -7.59
CA ALA A 86 -7.80 5.36 -7.26
C ALA A 86 -8.56 5.17 -5.93
N LEU A 87 -8.76 6.25 -5.18
CA LEU A 87 -9.32 6.22 -3.82
C LEU A 87 -10.62 5.40 -3.68
N GLU A 88 -11.47 5.39 -4.70
CA GLU A 88 -12.75 4.66 -4.68
C GLU A 88 -12.65 3.24 -5.29
N ASN A 89 -11.48 2.86 -5.79
CA ASN A 89 -11.30 1.57 -6.42
C ASN A 89 -10.69 0.57 -5.43
N ASN A 90 -11.46 -0.43 -5.05
CA ASN A 90 -11.07 -1.49 -4.12
C ASN A 90 -10.87 -2.85 -4.82
N ASP A 91 -10.67 -2.87 -6.15
CA ASP A 91 -10.48 -4.11 -6.93
C ASP A 91 -11.59 -5.15 -6.72
N GLY A 92 -12.83 -4.68 -6.59
CA GLY A 92 -13.99 -5.53 -6.30
C GLY A 92 -14.16 -5.95 -4.84
N ASN A 93 -13.24 -5.59 -3.96
CA ASN A 93 -13.39 -5.77 -2.51
C ASN A 93 -14.37 -4.73 -1.94
N HIS A 94 -15.00 -5.06 -0.82
CA HIS A 94 -16.01 -4.21 -0.19
C HIS A 94 -15.68 -3.91 1.28
N PRO A 95 -14.59 -3.16 1.56
CA PRO A 95 -14.16 -2.89 2.93
C PRO A 95 -15.20 -2.02 3.68
N ASP A 96 -15.47 -2.38 4.94
CA ASP A 96 -16.26 -1.54 5.85
C ASP A 96 -15.36 -0.54 6.55
N LEU A 97 -15.21 0.65 5.98
CA LEU A 97 -14.30 1.70 6.47
C LEU A 97 -14.69 2.23 7.86
N ARG A 98 -15.98 2.09 8.26
CA ARG A 98 -16.48 2.57 9.57
C ARG A 98 -16.14 1.65 10.71
N LYS A 99 -15.92 0.38 10.42
CA LYS A 99 -15.47 -0.58 11.42
C LYS A 99 -13.99 -0.40 11.71
N SER A 100 -13.61 -0.65 12.95
CA SER A 100 -12.21 -0.62 13.34
C SER A 100 -11.46 -1.83 12.79
N PHE A 101 -10.27 -1.62 12.24
CA PHE A 101 -9.33 -2.68 11.95
C PHE A 101 -8.97 -3.41 13.25
N SER A 102 -9.12 -4.72 13.26
CA SER A 102 -9.09 -5.52 14.50
C SER A 102 -7.73 -6.10 14.84
N TYR A 103 -6.77 -6.03 13.90
CA TYR A 103 -5.44 -6.60 14.08
C TYR A 103 -4.43 -5.52 14.44
N ASN A 104 -3.34 -5.93 15.07
CA ASN A 104 -2.22 -5.04 15.38
C ASN A 104 -0.90 -5.81 15.26
N ARG A 105 0.21 -5.09 15.35
CA ARG A 105 1.55 -5.65 15.17
C ARG A 105 1.85 -6.85 16.09
N LYS A 106 1.24 -6.95 17.27
CA LYS A 106 1.47 -8.05 18.21
C LYS A 106 0.55 -9.23 17.96
N MET A 107 -0.55 -8.99 17.27
CA MET A 107 -1.60 -9.97 16.97
C MET A 107 -2.03 -9.78 15.50
N PRO A 108 -1.14 -10.08 14.53
CA PRO A 108 -1.52 -10.11 13.13
C PRO A 108 -2.52 -11.25 12.86
N LEU A 109 -3.15 -11.27 11.72
CA LEU A 109 -3.91 -12.43 11.29
C LEU A 109 -2.96 -13.44 10.62
N VAL A 110 -2.82 -14.60 11.21
CA VAL A 110 -2.07 -15.73 10.63
C VAL A 110 -3.09 -16.81 10.27
N MET A 111 -3.35 -17.04 8.98
CA MET A 111 -4.39 -17.97 8.56
C MET A 111 -4.12 -19.41 9.02
N ALA A 112 -2.88 -19.85 9.05
CA ALA A 112 -2.52 -21.17 9.57
C ALA A 112 -2.95 -21.34 11.04
N GLU A 113 -2.70 -20.32 11.89
CA GLU A 113 -3.11 -20.33 13.30
C GLU A 113 -4.66 -20.28 13.45
N PHE A 114 -5.33 -19.57 12.55
CA PHE A 114 -6.80 -19.57 12.51
C PHE A 114 -7.34 -20.97 12.19
N TYR A 115 -6.82 -21.64 11.16
CA TYR A 115 -7.24 -23.00 10.80
C TYR A 115 -6.95 -24.02 11.90
N ASP A 116 -5.82 -23.91 12.61
CA ASP A 116 -5.47 -24.78 13.73
C ASP A 116 -6.46 -24.68 14.91
N GLN A 117 -7.20 -23.56 15.03
CA GLN A 117 -8.20 -23.34 16.05
C GLN A 117 -9.59 -23.89 15.68
N ILE A 118 -9.81 -24.25 14.42
CA ILE A 118 -11.09 -24.80 13.95
C ILE A 118 -11.17 -26.27 14.34
N PRO A 119 -12.22 -26.71 15.09
CA PRO A 119 -12.40 -28.10 15.41
C PRO A 119 -12.62 -28.95 14.14
N SER A 120 -12.00 -30.12 14.09
CA SER A 120 -12.07 -31.02 12.92
C SER A 120 -13.43 -31.64 12.67
N ASP A 121 -14.36 -31.56 13.62
CA ASP A 121 -15.68 -32.18 13.61
C ASP A 121 -16.83 -31.20 13.35
N ILE A 122 -16.54 -29.94 12.96
CA ILE A 122 -17.58 -28.96 12.60
C ILE A 122 -18.19 -29.28 11.22
N SER A 123 -19.39 -28.76 10.99
CA SER A 123 -20.04 -28.85 9.67
C SER A 123 -19.39 -27.93 8.66
N GLU A 124 -19.55 -28.22 7.35
CA GLU A 124 -19.10 -27.36 6.27
C GLU A 124 -19.71 -25.96 6.36
N GLU A 125 -21.02 -25.87 6.69
CA GLU A 125 -21.73 -24.60 6.90
C GLU A 125 -21.12 -23.76 8.05
N GLU A 126 -20.74 -24.38 9.14
CA GLU A 126 -20.09 -23.73 10.26
C GLU A 126 -18.67 -23.26 9.90
N HIS A 127 -17.94 -24.06 9.14
CA HIS A 127 -16.62 -23.70 8.62
C HIS A 127 -16.69 -22.47 7.70
N GLU A 128 -17.62 -22.45 6.74
CA GLU A 128 -17.85 -21.31 5.86
C GLU A 128 -18.20 -20.05 6.66
N ARG A 129 -19.07 -20.15 7.67
CA ARG A 129 -19.44 -19.02 8.54
C ARG A 129 -18.23 -18.44 9.26
N LEU A 130 -17.33 -19.28 9.78
CA LEU A 130 -16.11 -18.81 10.46
C LEU A 130 -15.16 -18.09 9.48
N LEU A 131 -15.04 -18.58 8.26
CA LEU A 131 -14.26 -17.93 7.22
C LEU A 131 -14.85 -16.56 6.84
N GLU A 132 -16.17 -16.48 6.64
CA GLU A 132 -16.85 -15.22 6.36
C GLU A 132 -16.63 -14.18 7.48
N GLU A 133 -16.67 -14.61 8.76
CA GLU A 133 -16.39 -13.72 9.89
C GLU A 133 -14.96 -13.21 9.91
N VAL A 134 -13.98 -14.06 9.58
CA VAL A 134 -12.56 -13.65 9.49
C VAL A 134 -12.35 -12.67 8.33
N TYR A 135 -12.93 -12.95 7.17
CA TYR A 135 -12.82 -12.07 6.00
C TYR A 135 -13.48 -10.72 6.26
N ALA A 136 -14.67 -10.71 6.85
CA ALA A 136 -15.35 -9.47 7.22
C ALA A 136 -14.56 -8.63 8.24
N LYS A 137 -13.81 -9.26 9.15
CA LYS A 137 -12.90 -8.56 10.07
C LYS A 137 -11.65 -8.04 9.35
N ALA A 138 -11.10 -8.84 8.43
CA ALA A 138 -9.93 -8.47 7.66
C ALA A 138 -10.20 -7.25 6.76
N ASP A 139 -11.41 -7.15 6.20
CA ASP A 139 -11.86 -6.05 5.35
C ASP A 139 -12.35 -4.82 6.14
N SER A 140 -12.23 -4.82 7.47
CA SER A 140 -12.69 -3.70 8.29
C SER A 140 -11.61 -2.63 8.47
N GLY A 141 -11.96 -1.36 8.26
CA GLY A 141 -11.12 -0.19 8.56
C GLY A 141 -9.90 -0.03 7.66
N ILE A 142 -9.93 -0.56 6.46
CA ILE A 142 -8.81 -0.53 5.50
C ILE A 142 -9.23 0.02 4.14
N ILE A 143 -8.26 0.56 3.40
CA ILE A 143 -8.37 0.91 1.98
C ILE A 143 -7.33 0.08 1.21
N PHE A 144 -7.74 -0.55 0.11
CA PHE A 144 -6.83 -1.25 -0.79
C PHE A 144 -6.00 -0.22 -1.57
N LEU A 145 -4.67 -0.26 -1.41
CA LEU A 145 -3.75 0.68 -2.07
C LEU A 145 -3.24 0.15 -3.42
N ALA A 146 -2.79 -1.09 -3.45
CA ALA A 146 -2.16 -1.69 -4.63
C ALA A 146 -2.32 -3.20 -4.60
N THR A 147 -2.38 -3.82 -5.79
CA THR A 147 -2.25 -5.28 -5.91
C THR A 147 -0.83 -5.68 -6.29
N GLU A 148 -0.40 -6.80 -5.73
CA GLU A 148 0.84 -7.49 -6.12
C GLU A 148 0.58 -8.61 -7.15
N GLY A 149 -0.70 -8.86 -7.46
CA GLY A 149 -1.18 -10.01 -8.22
C GLY A 149 -1.55 -11.19 -7.33
N CYS A 150 -2.21 -12.18 -7.90
CA CYS A 150 -2.60 -13.43 -7.21
C CYS A 150 -3.41 -13.22 -5.90
N GLY A 151 -4.19 -12.13 -5.79
CA GLY A 151 -4.98 -11.84 -4.58
C GLY A 151 -4.19 -11.28 -3.40
N MET A 152 -2.94 -10.87 -3.63
CA MET A 152 -2.10 -10.19 -2.64
C MET A 152 -2.22 -8.67 -2.81
N TYR A 153 -2.33 -7.96 -1.69
CA TYR A 153 -2.52 -6.50 -1.68
C TYR A 153 -1.69 -5.80 -0.60
N SER A 154 -1.42 -4.53 -0.85
CA SER A 154 -1.07 -3.58 0.21
C SER A 154 -2.30 -2.78 0.57
N VAL A 155 -2.59 -2.66 1.88
CA VAL A 155 -3.76 -1.95 2.40
C VAL A 155 -3.34 -0.89 3.40
N LEU A 156 -4.10 0.22 3.46
CA LEU A 156 -3.91 1.31 4.40
C LEU A 156 -4.96 1.23 5.50
N VAL A 157 -4.56 1.19 6.75
CA VAL A 157 -5.49 1.24 7.88
C VAL A 157 -5.99 2.67 8.06
N VAL A 158 -7.32 2.85 7.96
CA VAL A 158 -8.00 4.15 8.09
C VAL A 158 -8.88 4.25 9.32
N ASN A 159 -9.00 3.16 10.09
CA ASN A 159 -9.75 3.15 11.34
C ASN A 159 -9.19 2.06 12.27
N GLY A 160 -8.87 2.39 13.53
CA GLY A 160 -8.33 1.45 14.53
C GLY A 160 -6.98 1.86 15.09
N GLU A 161 -6.37 0.96 15.89
CA GLU A 161 -5.10 1.19 16.58
C GLU A 161 -3.93 1.44 15.60
N GLU A 162 -3.96 0.77 14.47
CA GLU A 162 -2.91 0.85 13.43
C GLU A 162 -3.16 1.95 12.38
N TYR A 163 -4.02 2.93 12.69
CA TYR A 163 -4.35 4.04 11.80
C TYR A 163 -3.13 4.69 11.16
N GLY A 164 -3.16 4.82 9.83
CA GLY A 164 -2.09 5.41 9.02
C GLY A 164 -1.00 4.43 8.58
N ASN A 165 -0.96 3.22 9.13
CA ASN A 165 0.01 2.20 8.78
C ASN A 165 -0.44 1.38 7.56
N VAL A 166 0.54 0.92 6.80
CA VAL A 166 0.33 0.04 5.64
C VAL A 166 0.58 -1.41 6.05
N TRP A 167 -0.32 -2.28 5.60
CA TRP A 167 -0.30 -3.70 5.89
C TRP A 167 -0.27 -4.51 4.59
N TYR A 168 0.34 -5.68 4.66
CA TYR A 168 0.22 -6.73 3.66
C TYR A 168 -1.05 -7.53 3.90
N TYR A 169 -1.80 -7.81 2.85
CA TYR A 169 -3.07 -8.53 2.88
C TYR A 169 -3.00 -9.68 1.87
N ASP A 170 -3.07 -10.92 2.36
CA ASP A 170 -3.03 -12.13 1.54
C ASP A 170 -3.92 -13.22 2.14
N LEU A 171 -5.21 -13.10 1.91
CA LEU A 171 -6.18 -14.14 2.27
C LEU A 171 -6.37 -15.16 1.16
N ALA A 172 -6.10 -14.78 -0.09
CA ALA A 172 -6.27 -15.66 -1.25
C ALA A 172 -5.30 -16.84 -1.27
N ASN A 173 -4.13 -16.69 -0.61
CA ASN A 173 -3.11 -17.73 -0.51
C ASN A 173 -2.93 -18.22 0.94
N ASP A 174 -3.94 -18.01 1.79
CA ASP A 174 -3.95 -18.46 3.19
C ASP A 174 -2.78 -17.95 4.05
N ALA A 175 -2.18 -16.83 3.69
CA ALA A 175 -1.12 -16.22 4.51
C ALA A 175 -1.73 -15.43 5.68
N GLY A 176 -2.53 -14.40 5.38
CA GLY A 176 -3.16 -13.55 6.39
C GLY A 176 -2.88 -12.06 6.21
N LEU A 177 -2.84 -11.32 7.33
CA LEU A 177 -2.57 -9.87 7.37
C LEU A 177 -1.36 -9.59 8.25
N TYR A 178 -0.39 -8.86 7.71
CA TYR A 178 0.85 -8.53 8.41
C TYR A 178 1.20 -7.05 8.28
N PRO A 179 1.70 -6.41 9.36
CA PRO A 179 2.19 -5.04 9.27
C PRO A 179 3.44 -4.98 8.38
N LEU A 180 3.52 -3.98 7.53
CA LEU A 180 4.75 -3.70 6.81
C LEU A 180 5.72 -2.92 7.70
N ILE A 181 6.91 -3.44 7.86
CA ILE A 181 7.91 -2.94 8.81
C ILE A 181 9.08 -2.28 8.07
N ASN A 182 9.50 -1.12 8.54
CA ASN A 182 10.69 -0.47 8.06
C ASN A 182 11.93 -1.32 8.42
N PRO A 183 12.69 -1.81 7.44
CA PRO A 183 13.80 -2.75 7.72
C PRO A 183 14.96 -2.12 8.47
N VAL A 184 15.02 -0.78 8.56
CA VAL A 184 16.09 -0.06 9.25
C VAL A 184 15.70 0.29 10.68
N THR A 185 14.47 0.80 10.88
CA THR A 185 14.01 1.29 12.19
C THR A 185 13.22 0.25 12.97
N GLY A 186 12.69 -0.78 12.29
CA GLY A 186 11.80 -1.77 12.89
C GLY A 186 10.43 -1.23 13.29
N THR A 187 10.03 -0.04 12.81
CA THR A 187 8.70 0.55 13.03
C THR A 187 7.74 0.18 11.90
N SER A 188 6.43 0.21 12.14
CA SER A 188 5.43 0.07 11.08
C SER A 188 5.60 1.20 10.06
N LEU A 189 5.40 0.88 8.79
CA LEU A 189 5.48 1.85 7.70
C LEU A 189 4.13 2.60 7.58
N ASN A 190 4.16 3.93 7.63
CA ASN A 190 3.03 4.73 7.19
C ASN A 190 3.01 4.83 5.64
N PHE A 191 1.93 5.43 5.09
CA PHE A 191 1.76 5.53 3.63
C PHE A 191 2.97 6.17 2.93
N LYS A 192 3.48 7.29 3.46
CA LYS A 192 4.61 8.00 2.86
C LYS A 192 5.90 7.17 2.91
N GLU A 193 6.21 6.58 4.06
CA GLU A 193 7.40 5.75 4.24
C GLU A 193 7.37 4.51 3.33
N TRP A 194 6.21 3.87 3.21
CA TRP A 194 6.00 2.73 2.31
C TRP A 194 6.23 3.12 0.84
N TYR A 195 5.66 4.22 0.39
CA TYR A 195 5.79 4.70 -0.98
C TYR A 195 7.24 5.13 -1.29
N GLU A 196 7.88 5.85 -0.35
CA GLU A 196 9.28 6.26 -0.49
C GLU A 196 10.26 5.09 -0.43
N LEU A 197 9.94 4.03 0.33
CA LEU A 197 10.75 2.81 0.35
C LEU A 197 10.81 2.18 -1.04
N TRP A 198 9.67 2.01 -1.70
CA TRP A 198 9.61 1.53 -3.09
C TRP A 198 10.42 2.42 -4.05
N LEU A 199 10.23 3.76 -3.97
CA LEU A 199 10.97 4.69 -4.82
C LEU A 199 12.48 4.59 -4.61
N ASN A 200 12.92 4.55 -3.37
CA ASN A 200 14.34 4.50 -3.03
C ASN A 200 14.96 3.17 -3.47
N CYS A 201 14.30 2.04 -3.24
CA CYS A 201 14.75 0.72 -3.70
C CYS A 201 14.85 0.66 -5.23
N SER A 202 13.84 1.20 -5.95
CA SER A 202 13.84 1.25 -7.40
C SER A 202 14.95 2.14 -7.95
N LEU A 203 15.21 3.29 -7.35
CA LEU A 203 16.33 4.17 -7.73
C LEU A 203 17.70 3.54 -7.42
N GLU A 204 17.83 2.81 -6.30
CA GLU A 204 19.07 2.10 -5.95
C GLU A 204 19.40 0.95 -6.91
N TYR A 205 18.38 0.28 -7.46
CA TYR A 205 18.57 -0.73 -8.47
C TYR A 205 19.38 -0.19 -9.67
N PHE A 206 18.99 0.98 -10.21
CA PHE A 206 19.69 1.60 -11.33
C PHE A 206 21.05 2.19 -10.96
N SER A 207 21.22 2.67 -9.73
CA SER A 207 22.48 3.30 -9.30
C SER A 207 23.53 2.32 -8.82
N LYS A 208 23.14 1.19 -8.27
CA LYS A 208 24.04 0.22 -7.59
C LYS A 208 23.93 -1.21 -8.12
N GLY A 209 23.10 -1.45 -9.15
CA GLY A 209 22.83 -2.80 -9.68
C GLY A 209 22.18 -3.74 -8.65
N LYS A 210 21.49 -3.21 -7.64
CA LYS A 210 20.77 -4.01 -6.65
C LYS A 210 19.46 -4.52 -7.22
N LYS A 211 18.98 -5.66 -6.68
CA LYS A 211 17.68 -6.19 -7.08
C LYS A 211 16.57 -5.16 -6.80
N THR A 212 15.66 -5.01 -7.75
CA THR A 212 14.41 -4.25 -7.54
C THR A 212 13.59 -4.89 -6.43
N PHE A 213 12.74 -4.08 -5.82
CA PHE A 213 11.69 -4.52 -4.94
C PHE A 213 10.76 -5.48 -5.70
N GLN A 214 10.81 -6.76 -5.39
CA GLN A 214 10.02 -7.79 -6.09
C GLN A 214 8.87 -8.34 -5.26
N SER A 215 8.93 -8.23 -3.93
CA SER A 215 7.85 -8.65 -3.02
C SER A 215 8.04 -8.04 -1.63
N TYR A 216 6.96 -7.77 -0.91
CA TYR A 216 7.01 -7.39 0.50
C TYR A 216 7.40 -8.55 1.42
N SER A 217 7.40 -9.79 0.96
CA SER A 217 7.94 -10.92 1.72
C SER A 217 9.37 -10.68 2.21
N ASP A 218 10.12 -9.79 1.53
CA ASP A 218 11.46 -9.37 1.96
C ASP A 218 11.43 -8.38 3.16
N PHE A 219 10.24 -7.89 3.57
CA PHE A 219 10.04 -6.87 4.61
C PHE A 219 9.01 -7.26 5.67
N ILE A 220 8.41 -8.45 5.55
CA ILE A 220 7.56 -9.06 6.59
C ILE A 220 8.48 -9.75 7.58
N VAL A 221 8.39 -9.38 8.84
CA VAL A 221 9.15 -10.02 9.95
C VAL A 221 8.20 -10.86 10.77
#